data_6b4f670d46eddd40a2656cd626f92b3b
#
_entry.id   6b4f670d46eddd40a2656cd626f92b3b
#
_cell.length_a   1.000
_cell.length_b   1.000
_cell.length_c   1.000
_cell.angle_alpha   90.00
_cell.angle_beta   90.00
_cell.angle_gamma   90.00
#
_symmetry.space_group_name_H-M   'P 1'
#
loop_
_entity.id
_entity.type
_entity.pdbx_description
1 polymer ?
#
loop_
_entity_poly.entity_id
_entity_poly.type
_entity_poly.pdbx_seq_one_letter_code
_entity_poly.pdbx_strand_id
1 'polypeptide(L)'
;MFFLSAQFIEKYRVLGPTNFLISKIRFSGNNESLRVIIDSNNLIKHEISAFNNPSRVVVDLYNVKFSDDFSFPKAAGVIKGIRYAEFNANTSRIVFDLNESPNIKNVKVLKPSAGSIRRLSFDIISNKKITANKNKKINKGYKLRKTIIIDPGHGGKDPGTSYPKVVSEKDIVLRFARILKKHLSRNTNYRIFLTREDDSFVSLIDRVSFAKSKNADLFISIHADASSSSNTKGLSVYTLSDKGLDKEAEKLAVIENSYAMAGSNYSGNYLRNARNPSDFVKYQRKLIDNRFKSTKFASTLTSRVKSKTSLLNNPLRSAGFAVLKSDEFPSVLVELGFVTNEYDRKNLRSGNWLQSVSSQFVNAINEYFK
;
A
#
# COMPACT_ATOMS: atom_id res chain seq x y z
N MET A 1 -52.33 -28.89 -31.31
CA MET A 1 -51.40 -29.56 -32.20
C MET A 1 -50.32 -28.55 -32.53
N PHE A 2 -49.18 -28.63 -31.88
CA PHE A 2 -47.81 -28.44 -32.35
C PHE A 2 -46.90 -28.47 -31.14
N PHE A 3 -46.32 -29.63 -30.93
CA PHE A 3 -45.13 -29.83 -30.11
C PHE A 3 -43.95 -29.27 -30.90
N LEU A 4 -43.18 -28.33 -30.33
CA LEU A 4 -41.83 -28.02 -30.78
C LEU A 4 -40.96 -27.69 -29.56
N SER A 5 -40.33 -28.74 -29.14
CA SER A 5 -38.93 -28.98 -28.82
C SER A 5 -38.26 -28.07 -27.78
N ALA A 6 -38.28 -28.62 -26.58
CA ALA A 6 -37.34 -28.33 -25.48
C ALA A 6 -35.88 -28.77 -25.84
N GLN A 7 -35.24 -28.16 -26.80
CA GLN A 7 -33.87 -28.55 -27.22
C GLN A 7 -32.92 -27.38 -27.48
N PHE A 8 -33.06 -26.22 -26.82
CA PHE A 8 -32.15 -25.09 -27.01
C PHE A 8 -31.74 -24.35 -25.74
N ILE A 9 -31.82 -25.01 -24.54
CA ILE A 9 -31.36 -24.38 -23.27
C ILE A 9 -30.22 -25.20 -22.65
N GLU A 10 -29.35 -25.77 -23.44
CA GLU A 10 -28.21 -26.54 -22.92
C GLU A 10 -26.81 -26.01 -23.41
N LYS A 11 -26.69 -24.74 -23.72
CA LYS A 11 -25.41 -24.22 -24.28
C LYS A 11 -24.84 -22.97 -23.59
N TYR A 12 -25.34 -22.60 -22.43
CA TYR A 12 -24.66 -21.63 -21.57
C TYR A 12 -24.61 -22.18 -20.14
N ARG A 13 -23.88 -23.24 -19.94
CA ARG A 13 -23.31 -23.52 -18.62
C ARG A 13 -22.36 -22.34 -18.35
N VAL A 14 -22.81 -21.39 -17.56
CA VAL A 14 -21.94 -20.43 -16.89
C VAL A 14 -20.95 -21.29 -16.11
N LEU A 15 -19.74 -21.46 -16.63
CA LEU A 15 -18.63 -21.99 -15.88
C LEU A 15 -18.47 -21.06 -14.70
N GLY A 16 -18.94 -21.48 -13.53
CA GLY A 16 -18.68 -20.82 -12.26
C GLY A 16 -17.17 -20.60 -12.13
N PRO A 17 -16.72 -19.64 -11.32
CA PRO A 17 -15.31 -19.31 -11.20
C PRO A 17 -14.52 -20.60 -10.95
N THR A 18 -13.62 -20.95 -11.88
CA THR A 18 -12.72 -22.08 -11.73
C THR A 18 -11.87 -21.80 -10.49
N ASN A 19 -12.25 -22.41 -9.36
CA ASN A 19 -11.50 -22.30 -8.12
C ASN A 19 -10.15 -22.98 -8.34
N PHE A 20 -9.10 -22.21 -8.48
CA PHE A 20 -7.75 -22.73 -8.44
C PHE A 20 -7.47 -23.22 -7.02
N LEU A 21 -6.95 -24.45 -6.89
CA LEU A 21 -6.72 -25.08 -5.60
C LEU A 21 -5.21 -25.26 -5.36
N ILE A 22 -4.77 -24.89 -4.17
CA ILE A 22 -3.49 -25.29 -3.63
C ILE A 22 -3.66 -26.64 -2.99
N SER A 23 -2.92 -27.62 -3.50
CA SER A 23 -2.97 -28.99 -3.02
C SER A 23 -1.88 -29.29 -2.00
N LYS A 24 -0.71 -28.63 -2.08
CA LYS A 24 0.42 -28.94 -1.21
C LYS A 24 1.41 -27.79 -1.10
N ILE A 25 1.99 -27.62 0.10
CA ILE A 25 3.20 -26.82 0.31
C ILE A 25 4.29 -27.74 0.86
N ARG A 26 5.50 -27.60 0.31
CA ARG A 26 6.65 -28.40 0.71
C ARG A 26 7.88 -27.54 0.90
N PHE A 27 8.76 -27.99 1.78
CA PHE A 27 10.08 -27.42 1.97
C PHE A 27 11.16 -28.39 1.50
N SER A 28 12.22 -27.86 0.93
CA SER A 28 13.42 -28.60 0.51
C SER A 28 14.65 -27.75 0.76
N GLY A 29 15.68 -28.31 1.33
CA GLY A 29 16.91 -27.58 1.65
C GLY A 29 17.31 -27.73 3.12
N ASN A 30 18.07 -26.78 3.61
CA ASN A 30 18.64 -26.77 4.96
C ASN A 30 18.45 -25.42 5.66
N ASN A 31 19.11 -25.22 6.81
CA ASN A 31 19.02 -23.98 7.59
C ASN A 31 19.66 -22.76 6.90
N GLU A 32 20.43 -22.95 5.83
CA GLU A 32 21.09 -21.86 5.09
C GLU A 32 20.29 -21.43 3.85
N SER A 33 19.61 -22.38 3.22
CA SER A 33 18.77 -22.12 2.05
C SER A 33 17.59 -23.08 2.06
N LEU A 34 16.41 -22.54 2.25
CA LEU A 34 15.16 -23.29 2.29
C LEU A 34 14.32 -22.95 1.07
N ARG A 35 14.08 -23.93 0.21
CA ARG A 35 13.16 -23.82 -0.92
C ARG A 35 11.74 -24.06 -0.48
N VAL A 36 10.86 -23.12 -0.75
CA VAL A 36 9.42 -23.25 -0.62
C VAL A 36 8.86 -23.66 -1.99
N ILE A 37 8.01 -24.69 -2.00
CA ILE A 37 7.34 -25.18 -3.20
C ILE A 37 5.85 -25.22 -2.91
N ILE A 38 5.06 -24.54 -3.74
CA ILE A 38 3.60 -24.49 -3.66
C ILE A 38 3.04 -25.18 -4.90
N ASP A 39 2.34 -26.29 -4.70
CA ASP A 39 1.70 -27.06 -5.76
C ASP A 39 0.24 -26.60 -5.94
N SER A 40 -0.18 -26.42 -7.18
CA SER A 40 -1.53 -25.97 -7.56
C SER A 40 -2.00 -26.70 -8.82
N ASN A 41 -3.31 -26.84 -8.97
CA ASN A 41 -3.93 -27.41 -10.17
C ASN A 41 -3.90 -26.48 -11.39
N ASN A 42 -3.50 -25.21 -11.23
CA ASN A 42 -3.41 -24.25 -12.33
C ASN A 42 -2.29 -23.22 -12.11
N LEU A 43 -2.07 -22.34 -13.11
CA LEU A 43 -1.11 -21.24 -13.02
C LEU A 43 -1.58 -20.22 -11.98
N ILE A 44 -0.80 -20.00 -10.94
CA ILE A 44 -1.12 -19.07 -9.87
C ILE A 44 -0.54 -17.68 -10.20
N LYS A 45 -1.40 -16.70 -10.33
CA LYS A 45 -0.99 -15.29 -10.24
C LYS A 45 -0.62 -15.02 -8.78
N HIS A 46 0.60 -14.55 -8.53
CA HIS A 46 1.14 -14.41 -7.17
C HIS A 46 1.98 -13.14 -7.02
N GLU A 47 2.11 -12.71 -5.78
CA GLU A 47 3.07 -11.70 -5.35
C GLU A 47 3.83 -12.22 -4.13
N ILE A 48 5.17 -12.04 -4.10
CA ILE A 48 6.01 -12.43 -2.97
C ILE A 48 6.70 -11.21 -2.42
N SER A 49 6.44 -10.91 -1.15
CA SER A 49 6.97 -9.76 -0.43
C SER A 49 7.78 -10.18 0.78
N ALA A 50 8.90 -9.50 1.03
CA ALA A 50 9.79 -9.75 2.15
C ALA A 50 9.78 -8.59 3.14
N PHE A 51 9.64 -8.88 4.43
CA PHE A 51 9.55 -7.89 5.50
C PHE A 51 10.58 -8.18 6.60
N ASN A 52 11.22 -7.14 7.12
CA ASN A 52 12.28 -7.28 8.11
C ASN A 52 11.81 -7.07 9.56
N ASN A 53 10.67 -6.43 9.79
CA ASN A 53 10.23 -6.10 11.14
C ASN A 53 8.71 -6.27 11.30
N PRO A 54 8.21 -7.40 11.83
CA PRO A 54 8.94 -8.64 12.08
C PRO A 54 9.39 -9.33 10.78
N SER A 55 10.48 -10.10 10.88
CA SER A 55 11.03 -10.83 9.73
C SER A 55 10.05 -11.87 9.22
N ARG A 56 9.58 -11.70 7.97
CA ARG A 56 8.59 -12.59 7.33
C ARG A 56 8.62 -12.50 5.81
N VAL A 57 8.19 -13.56 5.17
CA VAL A 57 7.85 -13.59 3.75
C VAL A 57 6.33 -13.73 3.63
N VAL A 58 5.72 -12.89 2.81
CA VAL A 58 4.30 -12.91 2.50
C VAL A 58 4.13 -13.33 1.05
N VAL A 59 3.26 -14.30 0.81
CA VAL A 59 2.89 -14.79 -0.51
C VAL A 59 1.40 -14.56 -0.71
N ASP A 60 1.04 -13.66 -1.59
CA ASP A 60 -0.33 -13.41 -2.03
C ASP A 60 -0.61 -14.23 -3.30
N LEU A 61 -1.69 -14.97 -3.26
CA LEU A 61 -2.12 -15.90 -4.30
C LEU A 61 -3.51 -15.49 -4.76
N TYR A 62 -3.65 -15.08 -6.02
CA TYR A 62 -4.88 -14.51 -6.54
C TYR A 62 -5.80 -15.57 -7.13
N ASN A 63 -7.10 -15.50 -6.79
CA ASN A 63 -8.17 -16.42 -7.23
C ASN A 63 -7.88 -17.89 -6.88
N VAL A 64 -7.32 -18.12 -5.70
CA VAL A 64 -6.90 -19.45 -5.23
C VAL A 64 -7.54 -19.75 -3.90
N LYS A 65 -7.99 -20.99 -3.71
CA LYS A 65 -8.42 -21.55 -2.42
C LYS A 65 -7.50 -22.71 -2.04
N PHE A 66 -7.50 -23.07 -0.77
CA PHE A 66 -6.87 -24.29 -0.31
C PHE A 66 -7.84 -25.47 -0.48
N SER A 67 -7.34 -26.64 -0.81
CA SER A 67 -8.16 -27.85 -0.83
C SER A 67 -8.60 -28.23 0.60
N ASP A 68 -9.73 -28.90 0.74
CA ASP A 68 -10.32 -29.23 2.04
C ASP A 68 -9.40 -30.15 2.89
N ASP A 69 -8.58 -30.96 2.24
CA ASP A 69 -7.59 -31.85 2.84
C ASP A 69 -6.21 -31.19 3.03
N PHE A 70 -6.10 -29.88 2.76
CA PHE A 70 -4.83 -29.16 2.81
C PHE A 70 -4.32 -29.04 4.24
N SER A 71 -3.03 -29.37 4.41
CA SER A 71 -2.30 -29.16 5.66
C SER A 71 -0.98 -28.45 5.43
N PHE A 72 -0.61 -27.56 6.36
CA PHE A 72 0.68 -26.90 6.31
C PHE A 72 1.79 -27.82 6.77
N PRO A 73 2.97 -27.78 6.11
CA PRO A 73 4.15 -28.45 6.62
C PRO A 73 4.58 -27.83 7.96
N LYS A 74 5.25 -28.62 8.80
CA LYS A 74 5.90 -28.10 10.00
C LYS A 74 6.94 -27.05 9.61
N ALA A 75 7.05 -25.99 10.43
CA ALA A 75 8.10 -24.98 10.26
C ALA A 75 9.48 -25.65 10.23
N ALA A 76 10.36 -25.18 9.35
CA ALA A 76 11.70 -25.77 9.14
C ALA A 76 12.71 -24.68 8.78
N GLY A 77 13.98 -24.91 9.09
CA GLY A 77 15.09 -24.04 8.76
C GLY A 77 14.91 -22.62 9.32
N VAL A 78 14.92 -21.64 8.44
CA VAL A 78 14.73 -20.22 8.79
C VAL A 78 13.30 -19.84 9.12
N ILE A 79 12.32 -20.71 8.84
CA ILE A 79 10.90 -20.48 9.11
C ILE A 79 10.58 -20.92 10.54
N LYS A 80 10.11 -20.00 11.38
CA LYS A 80 9.66 -20.25 12.76
C LYS A 80 8.16 -20.47 12.88
N GLY A 81 7.38 -20.07 11.88
CA GLY A 81 5.93 -20.23 11.88
C GLY A 81 5.34 -19.98 10.50
N ILE A 82 4.18 -20.58 10.27
CA ILE A 82 3.42 -20.43 9.03
C ILE A 82 1.99 -20.04 9.40
N ARG A 83 1.47 -19.02 8.75
CA ARG A 83 0.11 -18.55 8.92
C ARG A 83 -0.53 -18.36 7.55
N TYR A 84 -1.84 -18.54 7.47
CA TYR A 84 -2.58 -18.26 6.26
C TYR A 84 -3.96 -17.70 6.59
N ALA A 85 -4.53 -16.97 5.63
CA ALA A 85 -5.90 -16.49 5.67
C ALA A 85 -6.40 -16.24 4.25
N GLU A 86 -7.71 -16.35 4.06
CA GLU A 86 -8.39 -15.67 2.96
C GLU A 86 -8.32 -14.17 3.24
N PHE A 87 -7.46 -13.48 2.51
CA PHE A 87 -7.22 -12.05 2.73
C PHE A 87 -8.40 -11.20 2.24
N ASN A 88 -9.01 -11.62 1.13
CA ASN A 88 -10.27 -11.12 0.58
C ASN A 88 -10.90 -12.20 -0.32
N ALA A 89 -12.05 -11.90 -0.93
CA ALA A 89 -12.79 -12.86 -1.78
C ALA A 89 -11.93 -13.50 -2.90
N ASN A 90 -10.87 -12.81 -3.34
CA ASN A 90 -10.06 -13.22 -4.50
C ASN A 90 -8.57 -13.43 -4.15
N THR A 91 -8.17 -13.34 -2.89
CA THR A 91 -6.75 -13.45 -2.50
C THR A 91 -6.59 -14.29 -1.26
N SER A 92 -5.83 -15.37 -1.39
CA SER A 92 -5.33 -16.16 -0.25
C SER A 92 -3.91 -15.73 0.06
N ARG A 93 -3.61 -15.49 1.32
CA ARG A 93 -2.32 -15.03 1.82
C ARG A 93 -1.66 -16.09 2.68
N ILE A 94 -0.39 -16.37 2.40
CA ILE A 94 0.46 -17.21 3.24
C ILE A 94 1.57 -16.34 3.81
N VAL A 95 1.82 -16.45 5.11
CA VAL A 95 2.89 -15.74 5.79
C VAL A 95 3.85 -16.75 6.40
N PHE A 96 5.10 -16.70 6.00
CA PHE A 96 6.20 -17.42 6.61
C PHE A 96 6.91 -16.48 7.58
N ASP A 97 6.72 -16.69 8.88
CA ASP A 97 7.45 -15.95 9.92
C ASP A 97 8.86 -16.50 10.02
N LEU A 98 9.87 -15.63 10.06
CA LEU A 98 11.27 -16.02 9.98
C LEU A 98 12.03 -15.69 11.27
N ASN A 99 13.09 -16.46 11.52
CA ASN A 99 14.03 -16.22 12.64
C ASN A 99 15.02 -15.09 12.35
N GLU A 100 15.11 -14.65 11.08
CA GLU A 100 16.09 -13.68 10.61
C GLU A 100 15.55 -12.89 9.40
N SER A 101 16.25 -11.84 8.98
CA SER A 101 15.85 -11.01 7.84
C SER A 101 15.74 -11.83 6.57
N PRO A 102 14.61 -11.72 5.85
CA PRO A 102 14.37 -12.51 4.65
C PRO A 102 15.27 -12.09 3.48
N ASN A 103 15.78 -13.09 2.76
CA ASN A 103 16.44 -12.92 1.47
C ASN A 103 15.84 -13.92 0.50
N ILE A 104 15.01 -13.43 -0.43
CA ILE A 104 14.30 -14.28 -1.38
C ILE A 104 15.08 -14.32 -2.68
N LYS A 105 15.25 -15.53 -3.21
CA LYS A 105 15.89 -15.77 -4.52
C LYS A 105 15.13 -16.82 -5.31
N ASN A 106 15.48 -16.94 -6.59
CA ASN A 106 15.05 -18.04 -7.47
C ASN A 106 13.54 -18.23 -7.55
N VAL A 107 12.76 -17.13 -7.57
CA VAL A 107 11.30 -17.20 -7.79
C VAL A 107 11.04 -17.75 -9.18
N LYS A 108 10.37 -18.90 -9.27
CA LYS A 108 10.08 -19.59 -10.54
C LYS A 108 8.70 -20.21 -10.51
N VAL A 109 7.99 -20.13 -11.62
CA VAL A 109 6.80 -20.93 -11.88
C VAL A 109 7.20 -22.04 -12.83
N LEU A 110 7.16 -23.28 -12.33
CA LEU A 110 7.56 -24.47 -13.08
C LEU A 110 6.31 -25.08 -13.72
N LYS A 111 6.40 -25.36 -15.01
CA LYS A 111 5.44 -26.20 -15.73
C LYS A 111 5.82 -27.67 -15.51
N PRO A 112 4.86 -28.57 -15.30
CA PRO A 112 5.20 -30.00 -15.19
C PRO A 112 5.62 -30.51 -16.56
N SER A 113 6.54 -31.46 -16.53
CA SER A 113 6.90 -32.27 -17.73
C SER A 113 5.81 -33.25 -18.12
N ALA A 114 4.96 -33.66 -17.16
CA ALA A 114 3.74 -34.42 -17.36
C ALA A 114 2.73 -34.12 -16.25
N GLY A 115 1.43 -34.05 -16.59
CA GLY A 115 0.35 -33.79 -15.65
C GLY A 115 -0.05 -32.32 -15.49
N SER A 116 -1.09 -32.06 -14.68
CA SER A 116 -1.75 -30.74 -14.52
C SER A 116 -1.21 -29.87 -13.38
N ILE A 117 -0.29 -30.37 -12.56
CA ILE A 117 0.19 -29.67 -11.37
C ILE A 117 1.19 -28.57 -11.76
N ARG A 118 0.90 -27.34 -11.40
CA ARG A 118 1.81 -26.18 -11.51
C ARG A 118 2.53 -25.97 -10.19
N ARG A 119 3.74 -25.42 -10.22
CA ARG A 119 4.55 -25.19 -9.03
C ARG A 119 5.07 -23.78 -8.99
N LEU A 120 4.73 -23.05 -7.95
CA LEU A 120 5.45 -21.85 -7.57
C LEU A 120 6.58 -22.24 -6.62
N SER A 121 7.80 -21.88 -6.93
CA SER A 121 8.95 -22.14 -6.05
C SER A 121 9.79 -20.89 -5.84
N PHE A 122 10.32 -20.71 -4.63
CA PHE A 122 11.27 -19.68 -4.29
C PHE A 122 12.17 -20.13 -3.14
N ASP A 123 13.35 -19.54 -3.06
CA ASP A 123 14.31 -19.84 -2.00
C ASP A 123 14.33 -18.73 -0.96
N ILE A 124 14.25 -19.09 0.32
CA ILE A 124 14.52 -18.21 1.46
C ILE A 124 15.92 -18.53 1.94
N ILE A 125 16.84 -17.58 1.79
CA ILE A 125 18.26 -17.76 2.08
C ILE A 125 18.58 -17.12 3.44
N SER A 126 19.24 -17.88 4.31
CA SER A 126 19.78 -17.41 5.58
C SER A 126 20.91 -16.40 5.36
N ASN A 127 20.86 -15.30 6.10
CA ASN A 127 21.91 -14.29 6.07
C ASN A 127 23.07 -14.59 7.04
N LYS A 128 23.03 -15.70 7.80
CA LYS A 128 24.06 -16.02 8.82
C LYS A 128 25.48 -16.17 8.26
N LYS A 129 25.64 -16.65 7.02
CA LYS A 129 26.98 -16.75 6.40
C LYS A 129 27.54 -15.43 5.90
N ILE A 130 26.72 -14.42 5.68
CA ILE A 130 27.19 -13.10 5.24
C ILE A 130 27.88 -12.36 6.39
N THR A 131 27.53 -12.67 7.64
CA THR A 131 28.16 -12.08 8.83
C THR A 131 29.51 -12.68 9.20
N ALA A 132 29.77 -13.97 8.90
CA ALA A 132 31.03 -14.63 9.23
C ALA A 132 32.22 -14.26 8.31
N ASN A 133 31.94 -13.83 7.06
CA ASN A 133 32.96 -13.41 6.10
C ASN A 133 33.05 -11.88 5.87
N LYS A 134 32.20 -11.08 6.54
CA LYS A 134 32.23 -9.60 6.44
C LYS A 134 32.98 -8.88 7.57
N ASN A 135 33.70 -9.58 8.44
CA ASN A 135 34.61 -8.96 9.41
C ASN A 135 35.92 -8.44 8.77
N LYS A 136 35.99 -8.38 7.43
CA LYS A 136 37.01 -7.59 6.72
C LYS A 136 36.32 -6.41 6.01
N LYS A 137 36.42 -5.23 6.63
CA LYS A 137 35.99 -3.91 6.12
C LYS A 137 34.49 -3.72 5.94
N ILE A 138 33.73 -3.60 7.03
CA ILE A 138 32.54 -2.75 7.01
C ILE A 138 33.03 -1.30 7.01
N ASN A 139 33.15 -0.73 5.81
CA ASN A 139 33.27 0.71 5.66
C ASN A 139 32.03 1.36 6.30
N LYS A 140 32.27 2.26 7.27
CA LYS A 140 31.33 3.28 7.73
C LYS A 140 30.49 3.77 6.55
N GLY A 141 29.14 3.55 6.57
CA GLY A 141 28.30 4.44 5.81
C GLY A 141 27.16 3.88 4.97
N TYR A 142 26.70 2.63 5.05
CA TYR A 142 25.42 2.28 4.43
C TYR A 142 24.25 2.70 5.33
N LYS A 143 23.90 3.99 5.25
CA LYS A 143 22.65 4.49 5.83
C LYS A 143 21.50 3.77 5.10
N LEU A 144 20.70 2.97 5.83
CA LEU A 144 19.52 2.29 5.27
C LEU A 144 18.66 3.34 4.57
N ARG A 145 18.38 3.14 3.28
CA ARG A 145 17.57 4.07 2.49
C ARG A 145 16.17 4.10 3.06
N LYS A 146 15.65 5.30 3.29
CA LYS A 146 14.26 5.50 3.71
C LYS A 146 13.31 5.27 2.55
N THR A 147 12.21 4.56 2.79
CA THR A 147 11.19 4.28 1.77
C THR A 147 10.04 5.27 1.93
N ILE A 148 9.79 6.05 0.88
CA ILE A 148 8.74 7.05 0.83
C ILE A 148 7.73 6.59 -0.21
N ILE A 149 6.48 6.48 0.21
CA ILE A 149 5.36 6.21 -0.70
C ILE A 149 4.64 7.52 -0.94
N ILE A 150 4.50 7.89 -2.20
CA ILE A 150 3.66 8.99 -2.65
C ILE A 150 2.41 8.37 -3.26
N ASP A 151 1.26 8.76 -2.76
CA ASP A 151 -0.03 8.23 -3.17
C ASP A 151 -0.82 9.32 -3.90
N PRO A 152 -0.79 9.38 -5.25
CA PRO A 152 -1.69 10.25 -5.97
C PRO A 152 -3.12 9.73 -5.84
N GLY A 153 -3.98 10.49 -5.16
CA GLY A 153 -5.38 10.14 -4.94
C GLY A 153 -6.14 9.85 -6.23
N HIS A 154 -7.30 9.17 -6.12
CA HIS A 154 -8.18 8.88 -7.26
C HIS A 154 -7.50 8.10 -8.40
N GLY A 155 -8.05 8.17 -9.61
CA GLY A 155 -7.51 7.53 -10.82
C GLY A 155 -8.50 6.60 -11.53
N GLY A 156 -8.34 6.43 -12.83
CA GLY A 156 -9.21 5.61 -13.66
C GLY A 156 -10.65 6.08 -13.63
N LYS A 157 -11.56 5.21 -13.18
CA LYS A 157 -13.00 5.48 -13.03
C LYS A 157 -13.35 6.50 -11.94
N ASP A 158 -12.44 6.79 -11.05
CA ASP A 158 -12.60 7.78 -9.98
C ASP A 158 -11.87 9.07 -10.39
N PRO A 159 -12.59 10.11 -10.85
CA PRO A 159 -11.97 11.36 -11.28
C PRO A 159 -11.54 12.25 -10.10
N GLY A 160 -11.99 11.94 -8.87
CA GLY A 160 -11.96 12.87 -7.75
C GLY A 160 -12.83 14.10 -8.02
N THR A 161 -12.53 15.16 -7.32
CA THR A 161 -13.17 16.46 -7.57
C THR A 161 -12.80 16.97 -8.96
N SER A 162 -13.80 17.52 -9.65
CA SER A 162 -13.61 18.13 -10.96
C SER A 162 -14.26 19.51 -11.03
N TYR A 163 -13.58 20.45 -11.63
CA TYR A 163 -14.17 21.73 -12.02
C TYR A 163 -14.55 21.64 -13.51
N PRO A 164 -15.82 21.94 -13.88
CA PRO A 164 -16.34 21.64 -15.21
C PRO A 164 -15.43 22.08 -16.34
N LYS A 165 -15.07 21.13 -17.24
CA LYS A 165 -14.27 21.30 -18.46
C LYS A 165 -12.83 21.85 -18.29
N VAL A 166 -12.32 22.00 -17.07
CA VAL A 166 -11.05 22.70 -16.83
C VAL A 166 -10.01 21.85 -16.14
N VAL A 167 -10.39 21.10 -15.09
CA VAL A 167 -9.44 20.43 -14.21
C VAL A 167 -10.05 19.17 -13.62
N SER A 168 -9.31 18.07 -13.63
CA SER A 168 -9.59 16.85 -12.89
C SER A 168 -8.56 16.68 -11.78
N GLU A 169 -8.99 16.38 -10.58
CA GLU A 169 -8.11 16.16 -9.44
C GLU A 169 -7.09 15.04 -9.71
N LYS A 170 -7.56 13.90 -10.23
CA LYS A 170 -6.69 12.74 -10.52
C LYS A 170 -5.49 13.08 -11.40
N ASP A 171 -5.63 14.03 -12.33
CA ASP A 171 -4.55 14.44 -13.25
C ASP A 171 -3.55 15.38 -12.56
N ILE A 172 -4.06 16.32 -11.74
CA ILE A 172 -3.22 17.25 -10.96
C ILE A 172 -2.34 16.46 -10.01
N VAL A 173 -2.96 15.58 -9.20
CA VAL A 173 -2.24 14.87 -8.14
C VAL A 173 -1.23 13.87 -8.72
N LEU A 174 -1.53 13.24 -9.85
CA LEU A 174 -0.59 12.38 -10.57
C LEU A 174 0.59 13.19 -11.12
N ARG A 175 0.33 14.35 -11.71
CA ARG A 175 1.36 15.25 -12.21
C ARG A 175 2.28 15.72 -11.08
N PHE A 176 1.72 16.16 -9.95
CA PHE A 176 2.48 16.57 -8.78
C PHE A 176 3.31 15.41 -8.20
N ALA A 177 2.71 14.22 -8.04
CA ALA A 177 3.40 13.04 -7.53
C ALA A 177 4.60 12.64 -8.38
N ARG A 178 4.49 12.71 -9.71
CA ARG A 178 5.59 12.46 -10.65
C ARG A 178 6.72 13.48 -10.51
N ILE A 179 6.39 14.76 -10.33
CA ILE A 179 7.38 15.83 -10.10
C ILE A 179 8.08 15.58 -8.76
N LEU A 180 7.33 15.28 -7.70
CA LEU A 180 7.90 15.00 -6.36
C LEU A 180 8.79 13.76 -6.37
N LYS A 181 8.36 12.67 -7.03
CA LYS A 181 9.20 11.47 -7.24
C LYS A 181 10.52 11.84 -7.93
N LYS A 182 10.46 12.62 -9.03
CA LYS A 182 11.66 13.06 -9.76
C LYS A 182 12.59 13.88 -8.88
N HIS A 183 12.08 14.80 -8.07
CA HIS A 183 12.90 15.61 -7.17
C HIS A 183 13.54 14.78 -6.06
N LEU A 184 12.79 13.88 -5.42
CA LEU A 184 13.29 13.00 -4.36
C LEU A 184 14.30 11.97 -4.88
N SER A 185 14.14 11.48 -6.10
CA SER A 185 15.04 10.49 -6.71
C SER A 185 16.49 11.01 -6.93
N ARG A 186 16.71 12.33 -6.81
CA ARG A 186 18.05 12.91 -6.80
C ARG A 186 18.81 12.61 -5.50
N ASN A 187 18.12 12.24 -4.44
CA ASN A 187 18.72 11.86 -3.17
C ASN A 187 18.80 10.32 -3.06
N THR A 188 20.01 9.79 -3.09
CA THR A 188 20.28 8.35 -3.04
C THR A 188 19.93 7.69 -1.70
N ASN A 189 19.62 8.48 -0.65
CA ASN A 189 19.18 7.96 0.66
C ASN A 189 17.71 7.51 0.67
N TYR A 190 16.97 7.72 -0.42
CA TYR A 190 15.54 7.38 -0.51
C TYR A 190 15.28 6.31 -1.56
N ARG A 191 14.26 5.49 -1.29
CA ARG A 191 13.54 4.66 -2.25
C ARG A 191 12.15 5.24 -2.39
N ILE A 192 11.77 5.63 -3.61
CA ILE A 192 10.51 6.35 -3.85
C ILE A 192 9.61 5.49 -4.73
N PHE A 193 8.37 5.25 -4.27
CA PHE A 193 7.36 4.56 -5.03
C PHE A 193 6.09 5.39 -5.11
N LEU A 194 5.38 5.28 -6.22
CA LEU A 194 4.01 5.79 -6.37
C LEU A 194 3.04 4.62 -6.24
N THR A 195 1.86 4.84 -5.65
CA THR A 195 0.79 3.83 -5.60
C THR A 195 0.19 3.59 -6.98
N ARG A 196 0.18 4.60 -7.85
CA ARG A 196 -0.11 4.50 -9.29
C ARG A 196 0.84 5.41 -10.07
N GLU A 197 1.24 4.96 -11.26
CA GLU A 197 2.13 5.72 -12.15
C GLU A 197 1.40 6.25 -13.40
N ASP A 198 0.16 5.83 -13.60
CA ASP A 198 -0.72 6.19 -14.71
C ASP A 198 -2.14 6.54 -14.21
N ASP A 199 -3.10 6.68 -15.13
CA ASP A 199 -4.52 6.91 -14.83
C ASP A 199 -5.25 5.60 -14.49
N SER A 200 -4.69 4.78 -13.63
CA SER A 200 -5.32 3.58 -13.09
C SER A 200 -6.06 3.84 -11.78
N PHE A 201 -7.17 3.12 -11.57
CA PHE A 201 -7.87 3.12 -10.27
C PHE A 201 -7.15 2.19 -9.30
N VAL A 202 -6.86 2.70 -8.09
CA VAL A 202 -6.30 1.92 -6.98
C VAL A 202 -7.19 2.10 -5.76
N SER A 203 -7.71 1.00 -5.20
CA SER A 203 -8.56 1.08 -4.00
C SER A 203 -7.78 1.57 -2.78
N LEU A 204 -8.48 2.14 -1.76
CA LEU A 204 -7.81 2.61 -0.53
C LEU A 204 -7.05 1.48 0.18
N ILE A 205 -7.61 0.27 0.18
CA ILE A 205 -6.98 -0.92 0.77
C ILE A 205 -5.69 -1.25 0.04
N ASP A 206 -5.71 -1.21 -1.30
CA ASP A 206 -4.54 -1.54 -2.10
C ASP A 206 -3.43 -0.49 -1.94
N ARG A 207 -3.76 0.80 -1.78
CA ARG A 207 -2.79 1.88 -1.48
C ARG A 207 -2.04 1.60 -0.19
N VAL A 208 -2.76 1.30 0.90
CA VAL A 208 -2.17 0.96 2.20
C VAL A 208 -1.39 -0.35 2.13
N SER A 209 -1.93 -1.37 1.47
CA SER A 209 -1.26 -2.66 1.30
C SER A 209 0.02 -2.54 0.48
N PHE A 210 0.01 -1.72 -0.57
CA PHE A 210 1.20 -1.40 -1.35
C PHE A 210 2.27 -0.74 -0.47
N ALA A 211 1.92 0.27 0.32
CA ALA A 211 2.86 0.92 1.23
C ALA A 211 3.45 -0.05 2.26
N LYS A 212 2.62 -0.93 2.83
CA LYS A 212 3.07 -2.01 3.72
C LYS A 212 4.04 -2.96 3.00
N SER A 213 3.74 -3.37 1.78
CA SER A 213 4.58 -4.28 0.98
C SER A 213 5.97 -3.70 0.70
N LYS A 214 6.10 -2.38 0.61
CA LYS A 214 7.38 -1.69 0.37
C LYS A 214 8.13 -1.33 1.66
N ASN A 215 7.59 -1.66 2.84
CA ASN A 215 8.11 -1.25 4.15
C ASN A 215 8.29 0.27 4.21
N ALA A 216 7.20 0.99 4.04
CA ALA A 216 7.20 2.45 4.04
C ALA A 216 7.74 3.02 5.36
N ASP A 217 8.62 4.03 5.27
CA ASP A 217 9.02 4.87 6.41
C ASP A 217 8.17 6.13 6.49
N LEU A 218 7.49 6.49 5.37
CA LEU A 218 6.56 7.62 5.27
C LEU A 218 5.61 7.41 4.10
N PHE A 219 4.32 7.65 4.34
CA PHE A 219 3.26 7.62 3.32
C PHE A 219 2.65 9.02 3.18
N ILE A 220 2.56 9.53 1.96
CA ILE A 220 2.02 10.85 1.65
C ILE A 220 0.96 10.71 0.57
N SER A 221 -0.32 10.80 0.95
CA SER A 221 -1.44 10.88 0.01
C SER A 221 -1.61 12.32 -0.47
N ILE A 222 -1.78 12.52 -1.76
CA ILE A 222 -1.86 13.83 -2.41
C ILE A 222 -3.22 13.98 -3.04
N HIS A 223 -3.91 15.07 -2.70
CA HIS A 223 -5.25 15.45 -3.10
C HIS A 223 -5.35 16.92 -3.49
N ALA A 224 -6.46 17.33 -4.10
CA ALA A 224 -6.78 18.71 -4.45
C ALA A 224 -8.31 18.86 -4.47
N ASP A 225 -8.89 19.16 -3.32
CA ASP A 225 -10.32 19.08 -3.03
C ASP A 225 -11.16 20.24 -3.63
N ALA A 226 -12.46 20.15 -3.44
CA ALA A 226 -13.41 21.26 -3.64
C ALA A 226 -13.98 21.74 -2.31
N SER A 227 -14.31 23.00 -2.27
CA SER A 227 -15.08 23.59 -1.16
C SER A 227 -16.40 24.13 -1.67
N SER A 228 -17.44 24.08 -0.84
CA SER A 228 -18.71 24.77 -1.10
C SER A 228 -18.53 26.30 -1.17
N SER A 229 -17.48 26.83 -0.54
CA SER A 229 -17.11 28.24 -0.62
C SER A 229 -15.95 28.43 -1.58
N SER A 230 -16.13 29.24 -2.62
CA SER A 230 -15.06 29.64 -3.55
C SER A 230 -13.95 30.49 -2.90
N ASN A 231 -14.19 31.01 -1.69
CA ASN A 231 -13.19 31.75 -0.92
C ASN A 231 -12.22 30.85 -0.16
N THR A 232 -12.57 29.57 0.05
CA THR A 232 -11.68 28.60 0.71
C THR A 232 -10.48 28.33 -0.19
N LYS A 233 -9.27 28.56 0.32
CA LYS A 233 -8.02 28.41 -0.42
C LYS A 233 -6.86 28.01 0.46
N GLY A 234 -5.84 27.44 -0.16
CA GLY A 234 -4.55 27.14 0.46
C GLY A 234 -4.36 25.67 0.80
N LEU A 235 -3.11 25.29 0.94
CA LEU A 235 -2.69 23.93 1.26
C LEU A 235 -3.03 23.58 2.71
N SER A 236 -3.45 22.34 2.95
CA SER A 236 -3.64 21.76 4.27
C SER A 236 -3.11 20.34 4.36
N VAL A 237 -2.79 19.91 5.58
CA VAL A 237 -2.23 18.57 5.85
C VAL A 237 -3.06 17.89 6.94
N TYR A 238 -3.50 16.67 6.65
CA TYR A 238 -4.35 15.88 7.53
C TYR A 238 -3.58 14.69 8.09
N THR A 239 -3.83 14.41 9.36
CA THR A 239 -3.37 13.21 10.07
C THR A 239 -4.56 12.37 10.50
N LEU A 240 -4.34 11.10 10.83
CA LEU A 240 -5.40 10.20 11.28
C LEU A 240 -5.92 10.61 12.66
N SER A 241 -7.25 10.73 12.79
CA SER A 241 -7.97 10.84 14.07
C SER A 241 -9.18 9.91 14.10
N ASP A 242 -9.46 9.34 15.27
CA ASP A 242 -10.68 8.53 15.49
C ASP A 242 -11.78 9.36 16.19
N LYS A 243 -11.51 10.62 16.59
CA LYS A 243 -12.39 11.38 17.50
C LYS A 243 -13.34 12.37 16.83
N GLY A 244 -13.26 12.55 15.51
CA GLY A 244 -14.19 13.43 14.78
C GLY A 244 -14.32 14.86 15.35
N LEU A 245 -13.26 15.39 15.96
CA LEU A 245 -13.29 16.73 16.60
C LEU A 245 -13.35 17.86 15.57
N ASP A 246 -12.83 17.61 14.38
CA ASP A 246 -12.87 18.55 13.25
C ASP A 246 -13.99 18.14 12.28
N LYS A 247 -15.17 18.75 12.46
CA LYS A 247 -16.36 18.40 11.67
C LYS A 247 -16.22 18.61 10.16
N GLU A 248 -15.44 19.60 9.74
CA GLU A 248 -15.21 19.84 8.30
C GLU A 248 -14.22 18.82 7.74
N ALA A 249 -13.15 18.51 8.48
CA ALA A 249 -12.21 17.46 8.10
C ALA A 249 -12.88 16.08 8.06
N GLU A 250 -13.82 15.78 8.98
CA GLU A 250 -14.57 14.52 8.95
C GLU A 250 -15.53 14.45 7.75
N LYS A 251 -16.16 15.54 7.34
CA LYS A 251 -16.96 15.57 6.10
C LYS A 251 -16.11 15.24 4.88
N LEU A 252 -14.93 15.84 4.77
CA LEU A 252 -13.97 15.53 3.71
C LEU A 252 -13.56 14.04 3.78
N ALA A 253 -13.20 13.52 4.95
CA ALA A 253 -12.85 12.12 5.11
C ALA A 253 -13.99 11.16 4.71
N VAL A 254 -15.25 11.51 4.96
CA VAL A 254 -16.42 10.73 4.51
C VAL A 254 -16.49 10.71 2.98
N ILE A 255 -16.29 11.85 2.33
CA ILE A 255 -16.31 11.99 0.86
C ILE A 255 -15.18 11.13 0.27
N GLU A 256 -13.94 11.33 0.70
CA GLU A 256 -12.77 10.60 0.23
C GLU A 256 -12.89 9.08 0.44
N ASN A 257 -13.41 8.67 1.60
CA ASN A 257 -13.64 7.26 1.88
C ASN A 257 -14.73 6.66 0.97
N SER A 258 -15.73 7.43 0.54
CA SER A 258 -16.84 6.95 -0.29
C SER A 258 -16.43 6.68 -1.74
N TYR A 259 -15.59 7.51 -2.33
CA TYR A 259 -15.09 7.33 -3.71
C TYR A 259 -14.39 5.99 -3.88
N ALA A 260 -13.75 5.49 -2.84
CA ALA A 260 -12.97 4.27 -2.90
C ALA A 260 -13.72 3.02 -2.40
N MET A 261 -14.88 3.20 -1.75
CA MET A 261 -15.76 2.09 -1.34
C MET A 261 -16.62 1.55 -2.48
N ALA A 262 -16.77 2.29 -3.59
CA ALA A 262 -17.51 1.83 -4.76
C ALA A 262 -16.81 0.63 -5.43
N GLY A 263 -16.87 -0.53 -4.80
CA GLY A 263 -16.29 -1.80 -5.28
C GLY A 263 -15.65 -2.70 -4.23
N SER A 264 -15.65 -2.32 -2.94
CA SER A 264 -15.12 -3.18 -1.88
C SER A 264 -16.10 -3.31 -0.71
N ASN A 265 -16.40 -4.55 -0.31
CA ASN A 265 -17.09 -4.84 0.96
C ASN A 265 -16.14 -4.49 2.14
N TYR A 266 -16.00 -3.20 2.43
CA TYR A 266 -15.22 -2.74 3.57
C TYR A 266 -16.04 -2.87 4.86
N SER A 267 -15.87 -3.96 5.58
CA SER A 267 -16.23 -4.02 6.99
C SER A 267 -15.00 -3.63 7.82
N GLY A 268 -15.05 -2.49 8.49
CA GLY A 268 -13.95 -1.84 9.23
C GLY A 268 -13.36 -2.59 10.42
N ASN A 269 -13.19 -3.89 10.34
CA ASN A 269 -12.71 -4.75 11.42
C ASN A 269 -11.19 -4.99 11.37
N TYR A 270 -10.38 -3.92 11.48
CA TYR A 270 -8.94 -4.07 11.79
C TYR A 270 -8.67 -4.68 13.18
N LEU A 271 -9.66 -4.69 14.07
CA LEU A 271 -9.56 -5.23 15.43
C LEU A 271 -9.57 -6.78 15.50
N ARG A 272 -9.91 -7.47 14.42
CA ARG A 272 -9.99 -8.95 14.41
C ARG A 272 -8.65 -9.68 14.51
N ASN A 273 -7.53 -9.00 14.38
CA ASN A 273 -6.19 -9.62 14.37
C ASN A 273 -5.46 -9.60 15.72
N ALA A 274 -5.99 -8.93 16.74
CA ALA A 274 -5.43 -9.01 18.10
C ALA A 274 -5.96 -10.27 18.76
N ARG A 275 -5.16 -11.35 18.73
CA ARG A 275 -5.54 -12.66 19.32
C ARG A 275 -5.44 -12.68 20.84
N ASN A 276 -4.77 -11.70 21.44
CA ASN A 276 -4.63 -11.57 22.89
C ASN A 276 -4.45 -10.09 23.31
N PRO A 277 -4.67 -9.75 24.60
CA PRO A 277 -4.54 -8.39 25.11
C PRO A 277 -3.17 -7.75 24.86
N SER A 278 -2.08 -8.53 24.87
CA SER A 278 -0.73 -8.00 24.66
C SER A 278 -0.51 -7.54 23.21
N ASP A 279 -1.06 -8.22 22.24
CA ASP A 279 -0.97 -7.82 20.82
C ASP A 279 -1.82 -6.58 20.54
N PHE A 280 -2.97 -6.44 21.20
CA PHE A 280 -3.78 -5.23 21.17
C PHE A 280 -3.02 -4.01 21.71
N VAL A 281 -2.36 -4.14 22.87
CA VAL A 281 -1.54 -3.05 23.46
C VAL A 281 -0.38 -2.66 22.53
N LYS A 282 0.31 -3.64 21.94
CA LYS A 282 1.39 -3.38 20.95
C LYS A 282 0.87 -2.65 19.72
N TYR A 283 -0.29 -3.05 19.20
CA TYR A 283 -0.94 -2.39 18.08
C TYR A 283 -1.28 -0.94 18.42
N GLN A 284 -1.91 -0.68 19.56
CA GLN A 284 -2.25 0.67 20.02
C GLN A 284 -1.01 1.55 20.18
N ARG A 285 0.07 1.03 20.77
CA ARG A 285 1.33 1.78 20.88
C ARG A 285 1.90 2.19 19.53
N LYS A 286 1.89 1.28 18.55
CA LYS A 286 2.35 1.58 17.18
C LYS A 286 1.50 2.66 16.52
N LEU A 287 0.17 2.59 16.66
CA LEU A 287 -0.72 3.63 16.16
C LEU A 287 -0.42 5.00 16.78
N ILE A 288 -0.23 5.07 18.09
CA ILE A 288 0.10 6.32 18.79
C ILE A 288 1.44 6.87 18.31
N ASP A 289 2.48 6.03 18.20
CA ASP A 289 3.81 6.41 17.71
C ASP A 289 3.75 6.92 16.27
N ASN A 290 3.03 6.23 15.40
CA ASN A 290 2.86 6.67 14.01
C ASN A 290 2.05 7.96 13.90
N ARG A 291 1.04 8.18 14.73
CA ARG A 291 0.29 9.45 14.79
C ARG A 291 1.22 10.61 15.21
N PHE A 292 2.04 10.40 16.22
CA PHE A 292 3.02 11.40 16.64
C PHE A 292 4.01 11.74 15.52
N LYS A 293 4.55 10.71 14.84
CA LYS A 293 5.45 10.87 13.70
C LYS A 293 4.75 11.56 12.52
N SER A 294 3.49 11.24 12.26
CA SER A 294 2.67 11.89 11.22
C SER A 294 2.47 13.38 11.52
N THR A 295 2.13 13.72 12.76
CA THR A 295 1.95 15.11 13.19
C THR A 295 3.27 15.89 13.09
N LYS A 296 4.39 15.29 13.49
CA LYS A 296 5.72 15.89 13.32
C LYS A 296 6.01 16.19 11.85
N PHE A 297 5.76 15.24 10.95
CA PHE A 297 5.97 15.46 9.52
C PHE A 297 5.01 16.53 8.97
N ALA A 298 3.72 16.48 9.33
CA ALA A 298 2.72 17.46 8.90
C ALA A 298 3.12 18.89 9.31
N SER A 299 3.59 19.09 10.54
CA SER A 299 4.09 20.39 11.04
C SER A 299 5.34 20.85 10.28
N THR A 300 6.29 19.95 10.05
CA THR A 300 7.49 20.26 9.25
C THR A 300 7.12 20.66 7.82
N LEU A 301 6.19 19.91 7.19
CA LEU A 301 5.74 20.19 5.82
C LEU A 301 5.08 21.56 5.71
N THR A 302 4.09 21.85 6.57
CA THR A 302 3.38 23.14 6.55
C THR A 302 4.35 24.32 6.79
N SER A 303 5.32 24.16 7.69
CA SER A 303 6.36 25.17 7.93
C SER A 303 7.21 25.46 6.69
N ARG A 304 7.51 24.45 5.88
CA ARG A 304 8.33 24.61 4.67
C ARG A 304 7.53 25.17 3.49
N VAL A 305 6.32 24.65 3.25
CA VAL A 305 5.54 25.04 2.06
C VAL A 305 4.98 26.45 2.15
N LYS A 306 4.77 27.01 3.35
CA LYS A 306 4.25 28.37 3.54
C LYS A 306 5.05 29.46 2.82
N SER A 307 6.32 29.21 2.49
CA SER A 307 7.15 30.13 1.73
C SER A 307 6.84 30.17 0.23
N LYS A 308 6.05 29.20 -0.27
CA LYS A 308 5.77 29.01 -1.71
C LYS A 308 4.31 28.89 -2.05
N THR A 309 3.43 28.74 -1.07
CA THR A 309 1.99 28.68 -1.27
C THR A 309 1.23 29.21 -0.06
N SER A 310 0.00 29.64 -0.29
CA SER A 310 -0.93 29.96 0.80
C SER A 310 -1.29 28.68 1.55
N LEU A 311 -1.46 28.81 2.85
CA LEU A 311 -2.00 27.77 3.71
C LEU A 311 -3.46 28.05 4.03
N LEU A 312 -4.26 27.01 4.25
CA LEU A 312 -5.57 27.12 4.86
C LEU A 312 -5.43 27.78 6.26
N ASN A 313 -6.42 28.48 6.76
CA ASN A 313 -6.34 29.16 8.08
C ASN A 313 -5.92 28.20 9.21
N ASN A 314 -6.47 26.97 9.20
CA ASN A 314 -6.02 25.87 10.07
C ASN A 314 -5.43 24.77 9.18
N PRO A 315 -4.13 24.83 8.83
CA PRO A 315 -3.55 23.93 7.85
C PRO A 315 -3.21 22.55 8.40
N LEU A 316 -3.15 22.37 9.72
CA LEU A 316 -2.93 21.11 10.39
C LEU A 316 -4.25 20.58 10.93
N ARG A 317 -4.76 19.54 10.33
CA ARG A 317 -6.07 18.96 10.63
C ARG A 317 -6.00 17.47 10.87
N SER A 318 -7.09 16.88 11.34
CA SER A 318 -7.15 15.42 11.54
C SER A 318 -8.57 14.90 11.37
N ALA A 319 -8.70 13.72 10.73
CA ALA A 319 -9.99 13.06 10.51
C ALA A 319 -9.82 11.55 10.23
N GLY A 320 -10.92 10.86 10.06
CA GLY A 320 -11.01 9.41 9.91
C GLY A 320 -10.68 8.88 8.51
N PHE A 321 -9.67 9.41 7.82
CA PHE A 321 -9.27 8.97 6.48
C PHE A 321 -8.84 7.51 6.48
N ALA A 322 -9.51 6.69 5.66
CA ALA A 322 -9.22 5.25 5.58
C ALA A 322 -7.82 4.97 5.04
N VAL A 323 -7.32 5.77 4.09
CA VAL A 323 -5.99 5.64 3.51
C VAL A 323 -4.86 5.89 4.52
N LEU A 324 -5.13 6.60 5.63
CA LEU A 324 -4.16 6.88 6.69
C LEU A 324 -4.14 5.82 7.80
N LYS A 325 -5.04 4.83 7.76
CA LYS A 325 -5.15 3.80 8.80
C LYS A 325 -4.06 2.74 8.64
N SER A 326 -2.89 3.00 9.23
CA SER A 326 -1.78 2.04 9.30
C SER A 326 -1.09 2.10 10.66
N ASP A 327 -0.78 0.93 11.21
CA ASP A 327 0.06 0.74 12.38
C ASP A 327 1.55 0.54 12.02
N GLU A 328 1.88 0.47 10.74
CA GLU A 328 3.23 0.11 10.28
C GLU A 328 4.09 1.32 9.89
N PHE A 329 3.46 2.44 9.53
CA PHE A 329 4.18 3.64 9.07
C PHE A 329 3.41 4.92 9.38
N PRO A 330 4.10 6.06 9.56
CA PRO A 330 3.49 7.38 9.63
C PRO A 330 2.91 7.77 8.27
N SER A 331 1.74 8.42 8.29
CA SER A 331 0.98 8.77 7.11
C SER A 331 0.33 10.13 7.22
N VAL A 332 0.30 10.89 6.12
CA VAL A 332 -0.41 12.15 5.98
C VAL A 332 -1.18 12.20 4.68
N LEU A 333 -2.28 12.94 4.66
CA LEU A 333 -2.96 13.36 3.43
C LEU A 333 -2.76 14.86 3.26
N VAL A 334 -2.40 15.27 2.07
CA VAL A 334 -2.13 16.67 1.74
C VAL A 334 -3.10 17.14 0.67
N GLU A 335 -3.92 18.12 1.02
CA GLU A 335 -4.68 18.91 0.06
C GLU A 335 -3.78 20.01 -0.48
N LEU A 336 -3.45 19.98 -1.77
CA LEU A 336 -2.59 20.98 -2.41
C LEU A 336 -3.28 22.34 -2.53
N GLY A 337 -4.60 22.37 -2.44
CA GLY A 337 -5.49 23.53 -2.57
C GLY A 337 -6.85 23.10 -3.08
N PHE A 338 -7.72 24.06 -3.34
CA PHE A 338 -9.11 23.83 -3.72
C PHE A 338 -9.36 24.16 -5.21
N VAL A 339 -9.80 23.17 -5.99
CA VAL A 339 -10.09 23.38 -7.43
C VAL A 339 -11.23 24.38 -7.67
N THR A 340 -12.10 24.58 -6.69
CA THR A 340 -13.19 25.59 -6.73
C THR A 340 -12.71 27.02 -6.53
N ASN A 341 -11.54 27.23 -5.91
CA ASN A 341 -10.93 28.53 -5.76
C ASN A 341 -10.10 28.91 -6.99
N GLU A 342 -10.28 30.11 -7.51
CA GLU A 342 -9.60 30.56 -8.74
C GLU A 342 -8.08 30.64 -8.58
N TYR A 343 -7.62 31.19 -7.45
CA TYR A 343 -6.18 31.31 -7.16
C TYR A 343 -5.52 29.95 -7.05
N ASP A 344 -6.09 29.02 -6.28
CA ASP A 344 -5.56 27.67 -6.14
C ASP A 344 -5.61 26.90 -7.47
N ARG A 345 -6.71 27.00 -8.21
CA ARG A 345 -6.87 26.38 -9.53
C ARG A 345 -5.81 26.85 -10.54
N LYS A 346 -5.46 28.15 -10.53
CA LYS A 346 -4.37 28.69 -11.35
C LYS A 346 -3.03 28.06 -10.95
N ASN A 347 -2.76 27.97 -9.66
CA ASN A 347 -1.55 27.38 -9.11
C ASN A 347 -1.44 25.89 -9.41
N LEU A 348 -2.50 25.11 -9.17
CA LEU A 348 -2.57 23.67 -9.42
C LEU A 348 -2.31 23.29 -10.89
N ARG A 349 -2.61 24.20 -11.82
CA ARG A 349 -2.29 24.05 -13.25
C ARG A 349 -0.88 24.50 -13.63
N SER A 350 -0.24 25.33 -12.81
CA SER A 350 1.08 25.91 -13.08
C SER A 350 2.19 24.89 -12.82
N GLY A 351 2.95 24.54 -13.87
CA GLY A 351 4.11 23.68 -13.74
C GLY A 351 5.18 24.27 -12.81
N ASN A 352 5.39 25.58 -12.87
CA ASN A 352 6.37 26.26 -12.03
C ASN A 352 5.96 26.22 -10.56
N TRP A 353 4.68 26.42 -10.25
CA TRP A 353 4.18 26.33 -8.89
C TRP A 353 4.32 24.89 -8.35
N LEU A 354 3.90 23.87 -9.13
CA LEU A 354 4.04 22.46 -8.75
C LEU A 354 5.49 22.10 -8.45
N GLN A 355 6.45 22.57 -9.25
CA GLN A 355 7.88 22.34 -9.00
C GLN A 355 8.37 23.06 -7.75
N SER A 356 7.95 24.30 -7.54
CA SER A 356 8.33 25.10 -6.38
C SER A 356 7.82 24.50 -5.07
N VAL A 357 6.55 24.09 -5.03
CA VAL A 357 5.96 23.43 -3.85
C VAL A 357 6.60 22.06 -3.62
N SER A 358 6.79 21.28 -4.69
CA SER A 358 7.46 19.97 -4.59
C SER A 358 8.86 20.07 -4.01
N SER A 359 9.62 21.15 -4.31
CA SER A 359 10.94 21.36 -3.70
C SER A 359 10.87 21.55 -2.18
N GLN A 360 9.77 22.16 -1.67
CA GLN A 360 9.57 22.31 -0.22
C GLN A 360 9.17 20.98 0.44
N PHE A 361 8.45 20.10 -0.27
CA PHE A 361 8.23 18.72 0.20
C PHE A 361 9.55 17.98 0.37
N VAL A 362 10.46 18.10 -0.59
CA VAL A 362 11.82 17.51 -0.47
C VAL A 362 12.56 18.06 0.75
N ASN A 363 12.49 19.36 0.99
CA ASN A 363 13.12 20.00 2.15
C ASN A 363 12.51 19.47 3.46
N ALA A 364 11.19 19.37 3.53
CA ALA A 364 10.49 18.84 4.70
C ALA A 364 10.84 17.37 4.97
N ILE A 365 10.89 16.54 3.93
CA ILE A 365 11.27 15.11 4.03
C ILE A 365 12.73 14.98 4.49
N ASN A 366 13.63 15.77 3.93
CA ASN A 366 15.03 15.78 4.35
C ASN A 366 15.21 16.19 5.82
N GLU A 367 14.42 17.16 6.29
CA GLU A 367 14.43 17.60 7.69
C GLU A 367 13.83 16.55 8.63
N TYR A 368 12.73 15.93 8.21
CA TYR A 368 12.04 14.91 8.99
C TYR A 368 12.90 13.66 9.26
N PHE A 369 13.76 13.28 8.31
CA PHE A 369 14.63 12.10 8.41
C PHE A 369 16.06 12.39 8.92
N LYS A 370 16.36 13.61 9.32
CA LYS A 370 17.58 13.96 10.05
C LYS A 370 17.54 13.48 11.50
#